data_5d724c292e151606b7517acf9c910891
#
_entry.id   5d724c292e151606b7517acf9c910891
#
_cell.length_a   1.000
_cell.length_b   1.000
_cell.length_c   1.000
_cell.angle_alpha   90.00
_cell.angle_beta   90.00
_cell.angle_gamma   90.00
#
_symmetry.space_group_name_H-M   'P 1'
#
loop_
_entity.id
_entity.type
_entity.pdbx_description
1 polymer ?
#
loop_
_entity_poly.entity_id
_entity_poly.type
_entity_poly.pdbx_seq_one_letter_code
_entity_poly.pdbx_strand_id
1 'polypeptide(L)' 'MKTMRFHRSIYAPAAVSEAVAVFAEHGDLRVDDSNADHVIVHLVALDQSQEDVLAGTFANYALGASAHAHQRQAE' A
#
# COMPACT_ATOMS: atom_id res chain seq x y z
N MET A 1 -2.77 1.01 -15.23
CA MET A 1 -1.88 0.65 -14.09
C MET A 1 -1.53 1.89 -13.29
N LYS A 2 -1.62 1.80 -11.99
CA LYS A 2 -1.18 2.85 -11.06
C LYS A 2 0.11 2.40 -10.38
N THR A 3 1.08 3.31 -10.31
CA THR A 3 2.31 3.09 -9.53
C THR A 3 2.26 4.01 -8.33
N MET A 4 2.35 3.43 -7.13
CA MET A 4 2.31 4.19 -5.89
C MET A 4 3.63 4.02 -5.17
N ARG A 5 4.13 5.12 -4.60
CA ARG A 5 5.37 5.13 -3.83
C ARG A 5 5.04 5.48 -2.39
N PHE A 6 5.43 4.62 -1.48
CA PHE A 6 5.19 4.80 -0.05
C PHE A 6 6.53 4.98 0.66
N HIS A 7 6.76 6.18 1.18
CA HIS A 7 8.01 6.48 1.87
C HIS A 7 8.08 5.67 3.17
N ARG A 8 9.19 4.97 3.38
CA ARG A 8 9.35 4.05 4.52
C ARG A 8 9.33 4.75 5.87
N SER A 9 9.59 6.05 5.93
CA SER A 9 9.52 6.81 7.18
C SER A 9 8.07 7.09 7.62
N ILE A 10 7.12 7.01 6.69
CA ILE A 10 5.70 7.29 6.96
C ILE A 10 4.90 5.98 6.94
N TYR A 11 5.18 5.11 5.98
CA TYR A 11 4.46 3.85 5.78
C TYR A 11 5.32 2.68 6.21
N ALA A 12 4.86 1.90 7.18
CA ALA A 12 5.55 0.67 7.57
C ALA A 12 5.47 -0.35 6.42
N PRO A 13 6.59 -0.94 5.98
CA PRO A 13 6.56 -1.94 4.90
C PRO A 13 5.62 -3.12 5.19
N ALA A 14 5.56 -3.56 6.44
CA ALA A 14 4.64 -4.64 6.84
C ALA A 14 3.18 -4.24 6.66
N ALA A 15 2.83 -2.96 6.90
CA ALA A 15 1.48 -2.45 6.70
C ALA A 15 1.11 -2.40 5.22
N VAL A 16 2.06 -2.02 4.36
CA VAL A 16 1.85 -2.02 2.90
C VAL A 16 1.62 -3.45 2.41
N SER A 17 2.39 -4.41 2.89
CA SER A 17 2.23 -5.83 2.53
C SER A 17 0.88 -6.37 3.00
N GLU A 18 0.44 -6.00 4.19
CA GLU A 18 -0.89 -6.36 4.69
C GLU A 18 -1.99 -5.79 3.80
N ALA A 19 -1.86 -4.53 3.40
CA ALA A 19 -2.82 -3.90 2.50
C ALA A 19 -2.88 -4.62 1.15
N VAL A 20 -1.74 -5.03 0.62
CA VAL A 20 -1.71 -5.82 -0.63
C VAL A 20 -2.51 -7.11 -0.47
N ALA A 21 -2.36 -7.81 0.63
CA ALA A 21 -3.10 -9.05 0.88
C ALA A 21 -4.62 -8.80 0.99
N VAL A 22 -5.01 -7.71 1.67
CA VAL A 22 -6.42 -7.35 1.83
C VAL A 22 -7.06 -6.96 0.51
N PHE A 23 -6.33 -6.26 -0.35
CA PHE A 23 -6.85 -5.74 -1.62
C PHE A 23 -6.64 -6.68 -2.81
N ALA A 24 -6.02 -7.84 -2.60
CA ALA A 24 -5.67 -8.76 -3.68
C ALA A 24 -6.88 -9.25 -4.49
N GLU A 25 -8.07 -9.30 -3.88
CA GLU A 25 -9.29 -9.72 -4.56
C GLU A 25 -9.89 -8.62 -5.46
N HIS A 26 -9.42 -7.37 -5.34
CA HIS A 26 -9.93 -6.24 -6.10
C HIS A 26 -9.06 -5.89 -7.32
N GLY A 27 -7.90 -6.50 -7.43
CA GLY A 27 -6.98 -6.22 -8.54
C GLY A 27 -5.68 -6.98 -8.40
N ASP A 28 -4.78 -6.74 -9.34
CA ASP A 28 -3.43 -7.28 -9.32
C ASP A 28 -2.51 -6.23 -8.69
N LEU A 29 -1.92 -6.57 -7.54
CA LEU A 29 -1.01 -5.69 -6.82
C LEU A 29 0.36 -6.36 -6.71
N ARG A 30 1.39 -5.64 -7.14
CA ARG A 30 2.78 -6.11 -7.06
C ARG A 30 3.58 -5.14 -6.22
N VAL A 31 4.34 -5.69 -5.29
CA VAL A 31 5.18 -4.90 -4.38
C VAL A 31 6.63 -5.01 -4.84
N ASP A 32 7.28 -3.86 -4.97
CA ASP A 32 8.71 -3.76 -5.20
C ASP A 32 9.34 -3.08 -3.98
N ASP A 33 10.10 -3.82 -3.20
CA ASP A 33 10.76 -3.32 -2.00
C ASP A 33 12.27 -3.15 -2.19
N SER A 34 12.73 -3.16 -3.43
CA SER A 34 14.16 -2.99 -3.75
C SER A 34 14.66 -1.56 -3.52
N ASN A 35 13.77 -0.58 -3.44
CA ASN A 35 14.15 0.81 -3.19
C ASN A 35 14.41 1.02 -1.70
N ALA A 36 15.53 1.68 -1.36
CA ALA A 36 15.95 1.89 0.02
C ALA A 36 14.99 2.85 0.78
N ASP A 37 14.38 3.80 0.08
CA ASP A 37 13.58 4.86 0.70
C ASP A 37 12.07 4.64 0.57
N HIS A 38 11.64 3.86 -0.40
CA HIS A 38 10.23 3.69 -0.74
C HIS A 38 9.87 2.22 -0.93
N VAL A 39 8.64 1.89 -0.58
CA VAL A 39 7.98 0.68 -1.04
C VAL A 39 7.11 1.07 -2.24
N ILE A 40 7.32 0.42 -3.37
CA ILE A 40 6.61 0.74 -4.61
C ILE A 40 5.56 -0.34 -4.86
N VAL A 41 4.32 0.09 -5.10
CA VAL A 41 3.21 -0.82 -5.38
C VAL A 41 2.67 -0.52 -6.77
N HIS A 42 2.60 -1.54 -7.61
CA HIS A 42 1.98 -1.47 -8.93
C HIS A 42 0.59 -2.09 -8.84
N LEU A 43 -0.42 -1.29 -9.12
CA LEU A 43 -1.83 -1.69 -9.00
C LEU A 43 -2.49 -1.72 -10.38
N VAL A 44 -3.10 -2.85 -10.72
CA VAL A 44 -4.00 -2.97 -11.87
C VAL A 44 -5.36 -3.40 -11.34
N ALA A 45 -6.33 -2.49 -11.36
CA ALA A 45 -7.68 -2.81 -10.88
C ALA A 45 -8.39 -3.75 -11.84
N LEU A 46 -9.27 -4.60 -11.31
CA LEU A 46 -10.13 -5.46 -12.15
C LEU A 46 -11.04 -4.61 -13.03
N ASP A 47 -11.51 -3.48 -12.51
CA ASP A 47 -12.27 -2.48 -13.27
C ASP A 47 -11.44 -1.21 -13.36
N GLN A 48 -10.96 -0.90 -14.56
CA GLN A 48 -10.08 0.26 -14.77
C GLN A 48 -10.75 1.58 -14.41
N SER A 49 -12.07 1.67 -14.52
CA SER A 49 -12.80 2.88 -14.16
C SER A 49 -12.76 3.15 -12.65
N GLN A 50 -12.44 2.14 -11.85
CA GLN A 50 -12.33 2.23 -10.40
C GLN A 50 -10.88 2.28 -9.92
N GLU A 51 -9.91 2.29 -10.82
CA GLU A 51 -8.50 2.19 -10.45
C GLU A 51 -8.04 3.33 -9.57
N ASP A 52 -8.46 4.57 -9.85
CA ASP A 52 -8.11 5.74 -9.04
C ASP A 52 -8.71 5.65 -7.63
N VAL A 53 -9.97 5.23 -7.55
CA VAL A 53 -10.67 5.06 -6.27
C VAL A 53 -9.99 3.95 -5.45
N LEU A 54 -9.67 2.84 -6.09
CA LEU A 54 -9.01 1.71 -5.43
C LEU A 54 -7.63 2.11 -4.92
N ALA A 55 -6.86 2.86 -5.72
CA ALA A 55 -5.54 3.35 -5.31
C ALA A 55 -5.63 4.26 -4.08
N GLY A 56 -6.60 5.18 -4.06
CA GLY A 56 -6.82 6.06 -2.91
C GLY A 56 -7.23 5.30 -1.66
N THR A 57 -8.13 4.33 -1.80
CA THR A 57 -8.57 3.49 -0.68
C THR A 57 -7.41 2.64 -0.15
N PHE A 58 -6.60 2.09 -1.04
CA PHE A 58 -5.40 1.33 -0.66
C PHE A 58 -4.44 2.20 0.14
N ALA A 59 -4.15 3.41 -0.34
CA ALA A 59 -3.23 4.32 0.35
C ALA A 59 -3.74 4.69 1.73
N ASN A 60 -5.03 4.96 1.88
CA ASN A 60 -5.64 5.25 3.19
C ASN A 60 -5.54 4.05 4.13
N TYR A 61 -5.77 2.85 3.64
CA TYR A 61 -5.64 1.63 4.45
C TYR A 61 -4.19 1.47 4.92
N ALA A 62 -3.23 1.61 4.01
CA ALA A 62 -1.80 1.48 4.33
C ALA A 62 -1.37 2.54 5.35
N LEU A 63 -1.86 3.76 5.24
CA LEU A 63 -1.55 4.84 6.18
C LEU A 63 -2.10 4.53 7.57
N GLY A 64 -3.35 4.09 7.67
CA GLY A 64 -3.96 3.72 8.94
C GLY A 64 -3.24 2.56 9.61
N ALA A 65 -2.91 1.52 8.85
CA ALA A 65 -2.17 0.37 9.37
C ALA A 65 -0.75 0.76 9.81
N SER A 66 -0.10 1.68 9.08
CA SER A 66 1.23 2.18 9.43
C SER A 66 1.20 2.98 10.72
N ALA A 67 0.21 3.83 10.91
CA ALA A 67 0.04 4.60 12.14
C ALA A 67 -0.16 3.67 13.34
N HIS A 68 -0.96 2.62 13.18
CA HIS A 68 -1.17 1.62 14.23
C HIS A 68 0.12 0.87 14.57
N ALA A 69 0.89 0.48 13.57
CA ALA A 69 2.17 -0.20 13.77
C ALA A 69 3.17 0.71 14.50
N HIS A 70 3.24 2.00 14.13
CA HIS A 70 4.12 2.96 14.80
C HIS A 70 3.72 3.18 16.25
N GLN A 71 2.42 3.22 16.55
CA GLN A 71 1.95 3.31 17.94
C GLN A 71 2.39 2.12 18.77
N ARG A 72 2.32 0.92 18.22
CA ARG A 72 2.78 -0.29 18.93
C ARG A 72 4.27 -0.26 19.20
N GLN A 73 5.05 0.29 18.29
CA GLN A 73 6.50 0.41 18.46
C GLN A 73 6.89 1.44 19.51
N ALA A 74 6.04 2.44 19.74
CA ALA A 74 6.29 3.49 20.72
C ALA A 74 6.08 3.01 22.18
N GLU A 75 5.43 1.89 22.35
CA GLU A 75 5.22 1.27 23.65
C GLU A 75 6.43 0.43 24.07
#